data_bc16da1ffd52aece122c555fce10a9c5
#
_entry.id   bc16da1ffd52aece122c555fce10a9c5
#
_cell.length_a   1.000
_cell.length_b   1.000
_cell.length_c   1.000
_cell.angle_alpha   90.00
_cell.angle_beta   90.00
_cell.angle_gamma   90.00
#
_symmetry.space_group_name_H-M   'P 1'
#
loop_
_entity.id
_entity.type
_entity.pdbx_description
1 polymer ?
#
loop_
_entity_poly.entity_id
_entity_poly.type
_entity_poly.pdbx_seq_one_letter_code
_entity_poly.pdbx_strand_id
1 'polypeptide(L)'
;MNFFKRLFNGVAETPEEEQKEQEARDFDVLKYDGVAALRQHVFDYAEKCFIHALDIHDDLEIHDYLSQVCIQLGKLPEAISQLRILADAEPENLNIWLRMAGVAYIMEDYDTMAMACEKARAIDDANPRANYDYARALIGKNDAATAVEFLTKAIEKCGGEPYLEAYLLRGQTWLDLGKVAEAEHDADFLLCHIPDHEDALILKACCQDAQNMTAEAIETLDKALSANPFCASALEQRARLKHLLGDEQGAEDDEKQLHELAPEDGNAAPDKAEDIADTTEKAYKNINPFA
;
A
#
# COMPACT_ATOMS: atom_id res chain seq x y z
N MET A 1 41.15 5.25 14.58
CA MET A 1 42.48 4.57 14.68
C MET A 1 43.66 5.51 14.32
N ASN A 2 43.41 6.75 13.85
CA ASN A 2 44.44 7.69 13.38
C ASN A 2 45.08 8.55 14.48
N PHE A 3 44.38 8.81 15.60
CA PHE A 3 44.93 9.63 16.70
C PHE A 3 46.27 9.10 17.26
N PHE A 4 46.43 7.78 17.36
CA PHE A 4 47.69 7.17 17.82
C PHE A 4 48.83 7.23 16.78
N LYS A 5 48.53 7.27 15.46
CA LYS A 5 49.54 7.50 14.41
C LYS A 5 50.11 8.92 14.45
N ARG A 6 49.24 9.93 14.73
CA ARG A 6 49.65 11.34 14.90
C ARG A 6 50.70 11.52 16.04
N LEU A 7 50.51 10.77 17.11
CA LEU A 7 51.37 10.91 18.31
C LEU A 7 52.77 10.30 18.12
N PHE A 8 52.93 9.33 17.20
CA PHE A 8 54.18 8.56 17.10
C PHE A 8 55.00 8.77 15.83
N ASN A 9 54.44 9.27 14.71
CA ASN A 9 55.18 9.34 13.44
C ASN A 9 55.43 10.74 12.88
N GLY A 10 54.91 11.82 13.47
CA GLY A 10 55.26 13.20 13.09
C GLY A 10 55.03 13.57 11.61
N VAL A 11 54.29 12.77 10.84
CA VAL A 11 53.95 13.05 9.45
C VAL A 11 52.76 14.00 9.46
N ALA A 12 52.94 15.23 8.99
CA ALA A 12 51.84 16.15 8.74
C ALA A 12 50.93 15.57 7.66
N GLU A 13 49.63 15.53 7.91
CA GLU A 13 48.63 15.15 6.89
C GLU A 13 48.75 16.14 5.72
N THR A 14 48.55 15.62 4.51
CA THR A 14 48.48 16.49 3.35
C THR A 14 47.10 17.21 3.33
N PRO A 15 47.02 18.40 2.73
CA PRO A 15 45.72 19.11 2.60
C PRO A 15 44.62 18.26 2.01
N GLU A 16 44.98 17.32 1.12
CA GLU A 16 44.00 16.37 0.53
C GLU A 16 43.52 15.32 1.53
N GLU A 17 44.39 14.87 2.45
CA GLU A 17 43.98 13.93 3.52
C GLU A 17 43.10 14.62 4.57
N GLU A 18 43.44 15.87 4.93
CA GLU A 18 42.60 16.67 5.85
C GLU A 18 41.20 16.95 5.25
N GLN A 19 41.14 17.25 3.95
CA GLN A 19 39.86 17.44 3.26
C GLN A 19 39.01 16.17 3.25
N LYS A 20 39.60 15.02 2.91
CA LYS A 20 38.87 13.71 2.92
C LYS A 20 38.39 13.33 4.32
N GLU A 21 39.20 13.62 5.37
CA GLU A 21 38.72 13.37 6.74
C GLU A 21 37.58 14.31 7.13
N GLN A 22 37.57 15.54 6.63
CA GLN A 22 36.46 16.47 6.86
C GLN A 22 35.21 16.04 6.13
N GLU A 23 35.31 15.70 4.84
CA GLU A 23 34.19 15.18 4.04
C GLU A 23 33.56 13.92 4.68
N ALA A 24 34.39 12.99 5.17
CA ALA A 24 33.90 11.79 5.86
C ALA A 24 33.15 12.15 7.18
N ARG A 25 33.65 13.14 7.93
CA ARG A 25 32.96 13.60 9.15
C ARG A 25 31.65 14.30 8.82
N ASP A 26 31.64 15.14 7.80
CA ASP A 26 30.41 15.85 7.35
C ASP A 26 29.34 14.86 6.84
N PHE A 27 29.78 13.83 6.11
CA PHE A 27 28.91 12.73 5.69
C PHE A 27 28.27 12.00 6.89
N ASP A 28 29.09 11.60 7.87
CA ASP A 28 28.60 10.89 9.05
C ASP A 28 27.61 11.74 9.86
N VAL A 29 27.87 13.05 10.00
CA VAL A 29 26.97 13.98 10.69
C VAL A 29 25.66 14.11 9.95
N LEU A 30 25.69 14.33 8.63
CA LEU A 30 24.47 14.44 7.80
C LEU A 30 23.64 13.16 7.82
N LYS A 31 24.30 12.00 7.72
CA LYS A 31 23.62 10.69 7.82
C LYS A 31 22.94 10.53 9.18
N TYR A 32 23.64 10.82 10.27
CA TYR A 32 23.10 10.72 11.62
C TYR A 32 21.93 11.69 11.85
N ASP A 33 22.07 12.94 11.45
CA ASP A 33 21.03 13.97 11.59
C ASP A 33 19.80 13.62 10.75
N GLY A 34 20.01 13.12 9.51
CA GLY A 34 18.95 12.64 8.66
C GLY A 34 18.16 11.50 9.27
N VAL A 35 18.84 10.49 9.81
CA VAL A 35 18.20 9.34 10.49
C VAL A 35 17.47 9.79 11.77
N ALA A 36 18.06 10.71 12.54
CA ALA A 36 17.41 11.25 13.73
C ALA A 36 16.13 12.04 13.36
N ALA A 37 16.18 12.83 12.29
CA ALA A 37 15.04 13.59 11.78
C ALA A 37 13.94 12.66 11.23
N LEU A 38 14.30 11.59 10.50
CA LEU A 38 13.36 10.58 10.02
C LEU A 38 12.59 9.93 11.17
N ARG A 39 13.30 9.54 12.25
CA ARG A 39 12.68 8.97 13.45
C ARG A 39 11.75 9.95 14.19
N GLN A 40 12.00 11.25 14.06
CA GLN A 40 11.18 12.30 14.65
C GLN A 40 10.09 12.80 13.70
N HIS A 41 9.90 12.17 12.54
CA HIS A 41 8.95 12.55 11.49
C HIS A 41 9.17 13.98 10.94
N VAL A 42 10.41 14.49 11.00
CA VAL A 42 10.82 15.78 10.42
C VAL A 42 11.36 15.55 9.01
N PHE A 43 10.47 15.12 8.11
CA PHE A 43 10.82 14.58 6.80
C PHE A 43 11.53 15.58 5.88
N ASP A 44 11.11 16.87 5.86
CA ASP A 44 11.77 17.90 5.03
C ASP A 44 13.24 18.14 5.44
N TYR A 45 13.55 18.00 6.72
CA TYR A 45 14.93 18.13 7.20
C TYR A 45 15.73 16.85 6.91
N ALA A 46 15.13 15.69 7.11
CA ALA A 46 15.75 14.40 6.79
C ALA A 46 16.13 14.32 5.29
N GLU A 47 15.23 14.74 4.40
CA GLU A 47 15.50 14.80 2.96
C GLU A 47 16.75 15.63 2.65
N LYS A 48 16.82 16.85 3.20
CA LYS A 48 17.97 17.73 2.96
C LYS A 48 19.28 17.11 3.45
N CYS A 49 19.27 16.52 4.65
CA CYS A 49 20.44 15.84 5.19
C CYS A 49 20.90 14.70 4.28
N PHE A 50 19.96 13.85 3.80
CA PHE A 50 20.30 12.73 2.93
C PHE A 50 20.77 13.17 1.55
N ILE A 51 20.16 14.19 0.94
CA ILE A 51 20.62 14.74 -0.34
C ILE A 51 22.06 15.28 -0.19
N HIS A 52 22.34 16.09 0.84
CA HIS A 52 23.69 16.62 1.05
C HIS A 52 24.70 15.53 1.40
N ALA A 53 24.28 14.46 2.06
CA ALA A 53 25.16 13.33 2.32
C ALA A 53 25.52 12.60 1.00
N LEU A 54 24.56 12.42 0.09
CA LEU A 54 24.79 11.84 -1.24
C LEU A 54 25.65 12.74 -2.14
N ASP A 55 25.64 14.06 -1.95
CA ASP A 55 26.56 14.98 -2.63
C ASP A 55 28.04 14.71 -2.25
N ILE A 56 28.28 14.18 -1.03
CA ILE A 56 29.62 13.85 -0.53
C ILE A 56 30.01 12.44 -0.92
N HIS A 57 29.14 11.47 -0.69
CA HIS A 57 29.42 10.06 -0.93
C HIS A 57 28.14 9.32 -1.30
N ASP A 58 28.20 8.55 -2.40
CA ASP A 58 27.13 7.67 -2.84
C ASP A 58 27.05 6.44 -1.91
N ASP A 59 25.92 6.28 -1.20
CA ASP A 59 25.70 5.26 -0.17
C ASP A 59 24.31 4.66 -0.29
N LEU A 60 24.24 3.34 -0.48
CA LEU A 60 22.97 2.65 -0.67
C LEU A 60 22.02 2.76 0.53
N GLU A 61 22.56 2.82 1.74
CA GLU A 61 21.73 2.98 2.94
C GLU A 61 21.05 4.37 2.96
N ILE A 62 21.72 5.40 2.46
CA ILE A 62 21.13 6.73 2.33
C ILE A 62 20.06 6.75 1.23
N HIS A 63 20.27 6.07 0.11
CA HIS A 63 19.22 5.89 -0.91
C HIS A 63 18.00 5.20 -0.33
N ASP A 64 18.18 4.21 0.55
CA ASP A 64 17.07 3.55 1.23
C ASP A 64 16.30 4.52 2.14
N TYR A 65 16.99 5.26 3.02
CA TYR A 65 16.35 6.29 3.86
C TYR A 65 15.67 7.37 3.02
N LEU A 66 16.33 7.85 1.96
CA LEU A 66 15.75 8.89 1.09
C LEU A 66 14.51 8.39 0.37
N SER A 67 14.47 7.13 -0.06
CA SER A 67 13.27 6.53 -0.65
C SER A 67 12.09 6.54 0.34
N GLN A 68 12.35 6.24 1.62
CA GLN A 68 11.34 6.27 2.67
C GLN A 68 10.82 7.70 2.92
N VAL A 69 11.75 8.64 3.03
CA VAL A 69 11.40 10.07 3.22
C VAL A 69 10.59 10.60 2.04
N CYS A 70 10.96 10.28 0.81
CA CYS A 70 10.22 10.69 -0.38
C CYS A 70 8.79 10.13 -0.37
N ILE A 71 8.58 8.89 0.06
CA ILE A 71 7.24 8.30 0.23
C ILE A 71 6.42 9.14 1.23
N GLN A 72 6.97 9.44 2.40
CA GLN A 72 6.29 10.22 3.45
C GLN A 72 5.96 11.65 3.02
N LEU A 73 6.78 12.24 2.14
CA LEU A 73 6.55 13.58 1.57
C LEU A 73 5.63 13.56 0.34
N GLY A 74 5.16 12.40 -0.11
CA GLY A 74 4.36 12.27 -1.33
C GLY A 74 5.16 12.48 -2.62
N LYS A 75 6.49 12.52 -2.56
CA LYS A 75 7.41 12.64 -3.70
C LYS A 75 7.65 11.26 -4.33
N LEU A 76 6.57 10.69 -4.87
CA LEU A 76 6.56 9.30 -5.31
C LEU A 76 7.49 9.01 -6.50
N PRO A 77 7.61 9.88 -7.53
CA PRO A 77 8.57 9.68 -8.62
C PRO A 77 10.03 9.64 -8.13
N GLU A 78 10.38 10.49 -7.16
CA GLU A 78 11.70 10.51 -6.54
C GLU A 78 11.95 9.22 -5.75
N ALA A 79 10.93 8.75 -5.01
CA ALA A 79 11.01 7.47 -4.30
C ALA A 79 11.28 6.30 -5.25
N ILE A 80 10.58 6.23 -6.40
CA ILE A 80 10.84 5.22 -7.44
C ILE A 80 12.28 5.32 -7.95
N SER A 81 12.80 6.53 -8.12
CA SER A 81 14.17 6.74 -8.59
C SER A 81 15.20 6.17 -7.59
N GLN A 82 15.00 6.40 -6.29
CA GLN A 82 15.86 5.85 -5.26
C GLN A 82 15.75 4.32 -5.18
N LEU A 83 14.53 3.78 -5.27
CA LEU A 83 14.29 2.34 -5.27
C LEU A 83 14.91 1.63 -6.48
N ARG A 84 14.99 2.29 -7.65
CA ARG A 84 15.69 1.75 -8.82
C ARG A 84 17.18 1.60 -8.57
N ILE A 85 17.83 2.60 -7.96
CA ILE A 85 19.25 2.52 -7.59
C ILE A 85 19.50 1.31 -6.68
N LEU A 86 18.63 1.13 -5.68
CA LEU A 86 18.71 -0.03 -4.78
C LEU A 86 18.48 -1.36 -5.51
N ALA A 87 17.49 -1.41 -6.42
CA ALA A 87 17.18 -2.61 -7.18
C ALA A 87 18.31 -2.99 -8.18
N ASP A 88 19.01 -2.01 -8.73
CA ASP A 88 20.17 -2.24 -9.60
C ASP A 88 21.37 -2.78 -8.80
N ALA A 89 21.55 -2.32 -7.55
CA ALA A 89 22.60 -2.79 -6.66
C ALA A 89 22.28 -4.16 -6.05
N GLU A 90 21.01 -4.42 -5.72
CA GLU A 90 20.55 -5.62 -5.03
C GLU A 90 19.36 -6.26 -5.77
N PRO A 91 19.55 -6.79 -6.99
CA PRO A 91 18.44 -7.27 -7.84
C PRO A 91 17.68 -8.47 -7.25
N GLU A 92 18.30 -9.23 -6.35
CA GLU A 92 17.69 -10.38 -5.65
C GLU A 92 17.02 -9.99 -4.32
N ASN A 93 16.97 -8.71 -4.00
CA ASN A 93 16.28 -8.24 -2.79
C ASN A 93 14.79 -8.06 -3.07
N LEU A 94 13.99 -9.07 -2.70
CA LEU A 94 12.54 -9.10 -2.86
C LEU A 94 11.85 -7.84 -2.29
N ASN A 95 12.31 -7.35 -1.14
CA ASN A 95 11.65 -6.23 -0.45
C ASN A 95 11.75 -4.92 -1.22
N ILE A 96 12.83 -4.69 -1.96
CA ILE A 96 12.98 -3.49 -2.80
C ILE A 96 11.91 -3.48 -3.90
N TRP A 97 11.73 -4.62 -4.58
CA TRP A 97 10.72 -4.75 -5.63
C TRP A 97 9.29 -4.61 -5.09
N LEU A 98 8.99 -5.20 -3.93
CA LEU A 98 7.67 -5.05 -3.29
C LEU A 98 7.40 -3.60 -2.87
N ARG A 99 8.39 -2.88 -2.37
CA ARG A 99 8.27 -1.44 -2.06
C ARG A 99 8.03 -0.63 -3.33
N MET A 100 8.78 -0.92 -4.39
CA MET A 100 8.57 -0.26 -5.69
C MET A 100 7.17 -0.50 -6.23
N ALA A 101 6.65 -1.72 -6.14
CA ALA A 101 5.28 -2.05 -6.53
C ALA A 101 4.25 -1.27 -5.68
N GLY A 102 4.47 -1.15 -4.37
CA GLY A 102 3.61 -0.37 -3.49
C GLY A 102 3.58 1.12 -3.85
N VAL A 103 4.73 1.73 -4.13
CA VAL A 103 4.80 3.14 -4.57
C VAL A 103 4.14 3.33 -5.94
N ALA A 104 4.40 2.43 -6.87
CA ALA A 104 3.79 2.48 -8.22
C ALA A 104 2.26 2.33 -8.15
N TYR A 105 1.72 1.53 -7.22
CA TYR A 105 0.27 1.44 -6.98
C TYR A 105 -0.34 2.77 -6.54
N ILE A 106 0.32 3.49 -5.63
CA ILE A 106 -0.15 4.81 -5.17
C ILE A 106 -0.18 5.82 -6.33
N MET A 107 0.78 5.70 -7.26
CA MET A 107 0.87 6.52 -8.46
C MET A 107 -0.12 6.10 -9.57
N GLU A 108 -0.84 5.00 -9.38
CA GLU A 108 -1.65 4.37 -10.41
C GLU A 108 -0.81 3.99 -11.68
N ASP A 109 0.52 3.85 -11.50
CA ASP A 109 1.43 3.38 -12.55
C ASP A 109 1.47 1.85 -12.55
N TYR A 110 0.43 1.27 -13.13
CA TYR A 110 0.25 -0.19 -13.16
C TYR A 110 1.29 -0.90 -14.04
N ASP A 111 1.95 -0.20 -14.95
CA ASP A 111 3.05 -0.77 -15.76
C ASP A 111 4.31 -0.95 -14.90
N THR A 112 4.73 0.09 -14.16
CA THR A 112 5.85 -0.03 -13.21
C THR A 112 5.52 -1.02 -12.10
N MET A 113 4.28 -1.03 -11.59
CA MET A 113 3.82 -1.99 -10.59
C MET A 113 3.95 -3.42 -11.08
N ALA A 114 3.43 -3.73 -12.27
CA ALA A 114 3.50 -5.07 -12.86
C ALA A 114 4.97 -5.52 -13.05
N MET A 115 5.82 -4.65 -13.61
CA MET A 115 7.25 -4.93 -13.79
C MET A 115 7.94 -5.26 -12.46
N ALA A 116 7.70 -4.48 -11.41
CA ALA A 116 8.28 -4.71 -10.09
C ALA A 116 7.80 -6.03 -9.48
N CYS A 117 6.50 -6.34 -9.61
CA CYS A 117 5.93 -7.60 -9.15
C CYS A 117 6.49 -8.80 -9.93
N GLU A 118 6.71 -8.69 -11.25
CA GLU A 118 7.36 -9.73 -12.05
C GLU A 118 8.78 -10.03 -11.54
N LYS A 119 9.55 -9.00 -11.22
CA LYS A 119 10.88 -9.15 -10.61
C LYS A 119 10.81 -9.81 -9.23
N ALA A 120 9.88 -9.37 -8.38
CA ALA A 120 9.65 -9.99 -7.07
C ALA A 120 9.29 -11.47 -7.19
N ARG A 121 8.42 -11.83 -8.11
CA ARG A 121 8.00 -13.21 -8.39
C ARG A 121 9.09 -14.07 -9.05
N ALA A 122 10.01 -13.46 -9.78
CA ALA A 122 11.17 -14.19 -10.30
C ALA A 122 12.12 -14.64 -9.17
N ILE A 123 12.14 -13.92 -8.04
CA ILE A 123 12.91 -14.26 -6.85
C ILE A 123 12.16 -15.31 -6.01
N ASP A 124 10.86 -15.10 -5.79
CA ASP A 124 9.99 -16.01 -5.03
C ASP A 124 8.57 -16.00 -5.65
N ASP A 125 8.29 -17.01 -6.49
CA ASP A 125 7.01 -17.12 -7.19
C ASP A 125 5.86 -17.59 -6.28
N ALA A 126 6.20 -18.12 -5.11
CA ALA A 126 5.25 -18.51 -4.08
C ALA A 126 4.91 -17.39 -3.10
N ASN A 127 5.57 -16.24 -3.18
CA ASN A 127 5.34 -15.14 -2.26
C ASN A 127 3.88 -14.62 -2.38
N PRO A 128 3.06 -14.68 -1.31
CA PRO A 128 1.66 -14.28 -1.38
C PRO A 128 1.49 -12.80 -1.72
N ARG A 129 2.33 -11.94 -1.13
CA ARG A 129 2.28 -10.49 -1.34
C ARG A 129 2.62 -10.13 -2.79
N ALA A 130 3.67 -10.72 -3.37
CA ALA A 130 4.06 -10.48 -4.74
C ALA A 130 2.96 -10.89 -5.74
N ASN A 131 2.28 -12.03 -5.49
CA ASN A 131 1.16 -12.48 -6.31
C ASN A 131 -0.07 -11.59 -6.16
N TYR A 132 -0.40 -11.14 -4.93
CA TYR A 132 -1.48 -10.21 -4.66
C TYR A 132 -1.26 -8.84 -5.33
N ASP A 133 -0.07 -8.24 -5.15
CA ASP A 133 0.27 -6.95 -5.75
C ASP A 133 0.31 -7.05 -7.29
N TYR A 134 0.75 -8.19 -7.84
CA TYR A 134 0.70 -8.40 -9.29
C TYR A 134 -0.74 -8.46 -9.83
N ALA A 135 -1.64 -9.14 -9.10
CA ALA A 135 -3.05 -9.17 -9.46
C ALA A 135 -3.68 -7.76 -9.44
N ARG A 136 -3.33 -6.93 -8.45
CA ARG A 136 -3.78 -5.52 -8.41
C ARG A 136 -3.31 -4.74 -9.64
N ALA A 137 -2.05 -4.93 -10.05
CA ALA A 137 -1.54 -4.32 -11.27
C ALA A 137 -2.31 -4.77 -12.52
N LEU A 138 -2.65 -6.07 -12.61
CA LEU A 138 -3.43 -6.63 -13.71
C LEU A 138 -4.86 -6.06 -13.74
N ILE A 139 -5.51 -5.90 -12.58
CA ILE A 139 -6.83 -5.27 -12.48
C ILE A 139 -6.75 -3.83 -13.00
N GLY A 140 -5.75 -3.06 -12.56
CA GLY A 140 -5.54 -1.69 -13.04
C GLY A 140 -5.26 -1.61 -14.56
N LYS A 141 -4.74 -2.69 -15.14
CA LYS A 141 -4.53 -2.86 -16.60
C LYS A 141 -5.75 -3.45 -17.32
N ASN A 142 -6.89 -3.62 -16.64
CA ASN A 142 -8.11 -4.24 -17.15
C ASN A 142 -7.97 -5.73 -17.55
N ASP A 143 -7.02 -6.44 -16.97
CA ASP A 143 -6.86 -7.90 -17.15
C ASP A 143 -7.35 -8.65 -15.89
N ALA A 144 -8.64 -8.52 -15.60
CA ALA A 144 -9.30 -9.13 -14.46
C ALA A 144 -9.23 -10.67 -14.49
N ALA A 145 -9.28 -11.26 -15.70
CA ALA A 145 -9.28 -12.73 -15.84
C ALA A 145 -7.93 -13.33 -15.37
N THR A 146 -6.81 -12.75 -15.77
CA THR A 146 -5.49 -13.16 -15.30
C THR A 146 -5.28 -12.81 -13.83
N ALA A 147 -5.80 -11.68 -13.36
CA ALA A 147 -5.65 -11.26 -11.96
C ALA A 147 -6.20 -12.29 -10.98
N VAL A 148 -7.33 -12.93 -11.28
CA VAL A 148 -7.93 -13.99 -10.45
C VAL A 148 -7.00 -15.18 -10.26
N GLU A 149 -6.22 -15.55 -11.27
CA GLU A 149 -5.25 -16.65 -11.15
C GLU A 149 -4.18 -16.33 -10.09
N PHE A 150 -3.70 -15.08 -10.09
CA PHE A 150 -2.69 -14.64 -9.13
C PHE A 150 -3.25 -14.39 -7.73
N LEU A 151 -4.50 -13.93 -7.60
CA LEU A 151 -5.19 -13.88 -6.31
C LEU A 151 -5.38 -15.29 -5.71
N THR A 152 -5.74 -16.25 -6.54
CA THR A 152 -5.84 -17.64 -6.11
C THR A 152 -4.49 -18.19 -5.66
N LYS A 153 -3.41 -17.89 -6.39
CA LYS A 153 -2.04 -18.22 -5.96
C LYS A 153 -1.67 -17.58 -4.62
N ALA A 154 -1.99 -16.30 -4.43
CA ALA A 154 -1.73 -15.59 -3.18
C ALA A 154 -2.41 -16.27 -1.98
N ILE A 155 -3.67 -16.67 -2.16
CA ILE A 155 -4.46 -17.40 -1.17
C ILE A 155 -3.86 -18.78 -0.86
N GLU A 156 -3.56 -19.58 -1.88
CA GLU A 156 -3.05 -20.94 -1.72
C GLU A 156 -1.65 -21.00 -1.09
N LYS A 157 -0.83 -19.96 -1.31
CA LYS A 157 0.55 -19.88 -0.80
C LYS A 157 0.67 -19.20 0.54
N CYS A 158 -0.42 -18.64 1.07
CA CYS A 158 -0.45 -18.10 2.41
C CYS A 158 -0.35 -19.23 3.44
N GLY A 159 0.82 -19.39 4.04
CA GLY A 159 1.18 -20.56 4.87
C GLY A 159 0.74 -20.50 6.33
N GLY A 160 -0.25 -19.66 6.67
CA GLY A 160 -0.68 -19.45 8.05
C GLY A 160 -2.13 -19.03 8.12
N GLU A 161 -2.39 -17.81 8.60
CA GLU A 161 -3.73 -17.24 8.60
C GLU A 161 -4.20 -16.93 7.19
N PRO A 162 -5.50 -17.01 6.92
CA PRO A 162 -6.06 -16.70 5.60
C PRO A 162 -5.72 -15.28 5.14
N TYR A 163 -5.37 -15.10 3.88
CA TYR A 163 -5.11 -13.79 3.28
C TYR A 163 -6.47 -13.14 2.90
N LEU A 164 -7.13 -12.54 3.89
CA LEU A 164 -8.51 -12.07 3.76
C LEU A 164 -8.65 -10.99 2.67
N GLU A 165 -7.67 -10.09 2.54
CA GLU A 165 -7.67 -9.06 1.50
C GLU A 165 -7.62 -9.67 0.08
N ALA A 166 -6.94 -10.80 -0.08
CA ALA A 166 -6.90 -11.49 -1.37
C ALA A 166 -8.25 -12.17 -1.70
N TYR A 167 -8.95 -12.70 -0.70
CA TYR A 167 -10.33 -13.21 -0.89
C TYR A 167 -11.28 -12.08 -1.27
N LEU A 168 -11.21 -10.94 -0.58
CA LEU A 168 -12.08 -9.80 -0.89
C LEU A 168 -11.85 -9.32 -2.32
N LEU A 169 -10.62 -9.06 -2.69
CA LEU A 169 -10.29 -8.58 -4.03
C LEU A 169 -10.65 -9.61 -5.11
N ARG A 170 -10.47 -10.92 -4.83
CA ARG A 170 -10.85 -11.98 -5.76
C ARG A 170 -12.37 -12.06 -5.93
N GLY A 171 -13.12 -11.96 -4.85
CA GLY A 171 -14.58 -11.94 -4.88
C GLY A 171 -15.13 -10.74 -5.67
N GLN A 172 -14.58 -9.55 -5.46
CA GLN A 172 -14.92 -8.37 -6.24
C GLN A 172 -14.61 -8.57 -7.73
N THR A 173 -13.41 -9.10 -8.03
CA THR A 173 -12.98 -9.37 -9.42
C THR A 173 -13.85 -10.45 -10.07
N TRP A 174 -14.25 -11.49 -9.33
CA TRP A 174 -15.20 -12.49 -9.83
C TRP A 174 -16.56 -11.88 -10.15
N LEU A 175 -17.05 -10.98 -9.32
CA LEU A 175 -18.32 -10.29 -9.54
C LEU A 175 -18.27 -9.44 -10.82
N ASP A 176 -17.18 -8.69 -11.03
CA ASP A 176 -16.94 -7.90 -12.24
C ASP A 176 -16.89 -8.75 -13.51
N LEU A 177 -16.40 -9.99 -13.39
CA LEU A 177 -16.39 -10.98 -14.47
C LEU A 177 -17.75 -11.71 -14.65
N GLY A 178 -18.78 -11.36 -13.88
CA GLY A 178 -20.09 -12.02 -13.87
C GLY A 178 -20.10 -13.42 -13.27
N LYS A 179 -19.05 -13.79 -12.52
CA LYS A 179 -18.90 -15.07 -11.83
C LYS A 179 -19.46 -14.97 -10.40
N VAL A 180 -20.80 -14.79 -10.34
CA VAL A 180 -21.49 -14.46 -9.08
C VAL A 180 -21.36 -15.55 -8.02
N ALA A 181 -21.40 -16.83 -8.41
CA ALA A 181 -21.27 -17.94 -7.46
C ALA A 181 -19.89 -18.02 -6.81
N GLU A 182 -18.83 -17.75 -7.58
CA GLU A 182 -17.46 -17.70 -7.11
C GLU A 182 -17.24 -16.48 -6.19
N ALA A 183 -17.82 -15.33 -6.55
CA ALA A 183 -17.78 -14.13 -5.72
C ALA A 183 -18.48 -14.33 -4.38
N GLU A 184 -19.67 -14.96 -4.40
CA GLU A 184 -20.45 -15.28 -3.21
C GLU A 184 -19.70 -16.24 -2.27
N HIS A 185 -19.02 -17.24 -2.83
CA HIS A 185 -18.20 -18.16 -2.05
C HIS A 185 -17.08 -17.41 -1.29
N ASP A 186 -16.41 -16.46 -1.94
CA ASP A 186 -15.36 -15.67 -1.29
C ASP A 186 -15.95 -14.74 -0.21
N ALA A 187 -17.09 -14.11 -0.45
CA ALA A 187 -17.81 -13.32 0.54
C ALA A 187 -18.23 -14.15 1.77
N ASP A 188 -18.75 -15.35 1.56
CA ASP A 188 -19.16 -16.26 2.64
C ASP A 188 -17.94 -16.73 3.46
N PHE A 189 -16.82 -16.99 2.79
CA PHE A 189 -15.57 -17.32 3.48
C PHE A 189 -15.13 -16.19 4.41
N LEU A 190 -15.15 -14.94 3.94
CA LEU A 190 -14.79 -13.76 4.73
C LEU A 190 -15.73 -13.60 5.94
N LEU A 191 -17.05 -13.70 5.72
CA LEU A 191 -18.06 -13.56 6.76
C LEU A 191 -18.03 -14.69 7.80
N CYS A 192 -17.52 -15.85 7.41
CA CYS A 192 -17.27 -16.96 8.34
C CYS A 192 -16.13 -16.64 9.33
N HIS A 193 -15.14 -15.84 8.91
CA HIS A 193 -14.01 -15.41 9.73
C HIS A 193 -14.31 -14.11 10.51
N ILE A 194 -14.96 -13.16 9.85
CA ILE A 194 -15.32 -11.85 10.40
C ILE A 194 -16.77 -11.57 10.03
N PRO A 195 -17.73 -11.92 10.89
CA PRO A 195 -19.18 -11.86 10.57
C PRO A 195 -19.70 -10.45 10.25
N ASP A 196 -19.05 -9.42 10.75
CA ASP A 196 -19.39 -8.01 10.57
C ASP A 196 -18.41 -7.25 9.66
N HIS A 197 -17.65 -7.98 8.83
CA HIS A 197 -16.74 -7.37 7.84
C HIS A 197 -17.54 -6.59 6.81
N GLU A 198 -17.43 -5.26 6.84
CA GLU A 198 -18.22 -4.33 6.05
C GLU A 198 -18.16 -4.64 4.54
N ASP A 199 -16.94 -4.67 3.95
CA ASP A 199 -16.77 -4.91 2.52
C ASP A 199 -17.25 -6.31 2.08
N ALA A 200 -17.13 -7.31 2.96
CA ALA A 200 -17.63 -8.64 2.66
C ALA A 200 -19.17 -8.71 2.66
N LEU A 201 -19.83 -7.96 3.56
CA LEU A 201 -21.28 -7.80 3.56
C LEU A 201 -21.76 -7.08 2.29
N ILE A 202 -21.04 -6.02 1.88
CA ILE A 202 -21.35 -5.31 0.62
C ILE A 202 -21.17 -6.24 -0.58
N LEU A 203 -20.06 -6.97 -0.66
CA LEU A 203 -19.82 -7.95 -1.71
C LEU A 203 -20.94 -9.01 -1.76
N LYS A 204 -21.36 -9.53 -0.59
CA LYS A 204 -22.44 -10.49 -0.48
C LYS A 204 -23.77 -9.90 -1.00
N ALA A 205 -24.09 -8.67 -0.61
CA ALA A 205 -25.29 -7.98 -1.08
C ALA A 205 -25.26 -7.76 -2.61
N CYS A 206 -24.10 -7.40 -3.17
CA CYS A 206 -23.93 -7.28 -4.62
C CYS A 206 -24.15 -8.63 -5.34
N CYS A 207 -23.68 -9.73 -4.76
CA CYS A 207 -23.94 -11.08 -5.30
C CYS A 207 -25.42 -11.42 -5.26
N GLN A 208 -26.11 -11.11 -4.15
CA GLN A 208 -27.56 -11.33 -4.01
C GLN A 208 -28.38 -10.50 -5.00
N ASP A 209 -28.01 -9.23 -5.19
CA ASP A 209 -28.64 -8.37 -6.20
C ASP A 209 -28.45 -8.93 -7.62
N ALA A 210 -27.24 -9.35 -7.97
CA ALA A 210 -26.96 -9.98 -9.27
C ALA A 210 -27.76 -11.28 -9.50
N GLN A 211 -28.21 -11.93 -8.42
CA GLN A 211 -29.11 -13.09 -8.44
C GLN A 211 -30.59 -12.71 -8.41
N ASN A 212 -30.94 -11.42 -8.45
CA ASN A 212 -32.28 -10.85 -8.29
C ASN A 212 -32.93 -11.11 -6.90
N MET A 213 -32.11 -11.29 -5.88
CA MET A 213 -32.51 -11.47 -4.48
C MET A 213 -32.46 -10.11 -3.76
N THR A 214 -33.24 -9.14 -4.29
CA THR A 214 -33.13 -7.73 -3.86
C THR A 214 -33.50 -7.52 -2.40
N ALA A 215 -34.48 -8.26 -1.86
CA ALA A 215 -34.87 -8.14 -0.46
C ALA A 215 -33.76 -8.64 0.48
N GLU A 216 -33.17 -9.78 0.16
CA GLU A 216 -32.06 -10.36 0.93
C GLU A 216 -30.79 -9.48 0.85
N ALA A 217 -30.55 -8.83 -0.29
CA ALA A 217 -29.46 -7.87 -0.45
C ALA A 217 -29.63 -6.67 0.49
N ILE A 218 -30.86 -6.13 0.61
CA ILE A 218 -31.18 -5.05 1.55
C ILE A 218 -30.94 -5.51 3.00
N GLU A 219 -31.41 -6.70 3.38
CA GLU A 219 -31.17 -7.26 4.74
C GLU A 219 -29.66 -7.42 5.03
N THR A 220 -28.87 -7.76 4.01
CA THR A 220 -27.41 -7.89 4.16
C THR A 220 -26.76 -6.52 4.32
N LEU A 221 -27.20 -5.49 3.58
CA LEU A 221 -26.75 -4.11 3.75
C LEU A 221 -27.19 -3.50 5.09
N ASP A 222 -28.35 -3.89 5.63
CA ASP A 222 -28.78 -3.51 6.98
C ASP A 222 -27.81 -4.01 8.05
N LYS A 223 -27.23 -5.20 7.87
CA LYS A 223 -26.18 -5.71 8.78
C LYS A 223 -24.91 -4.87 8.66
N ALA A 224 -24.48 -4.53 7.43
CA ALA A 224 -23.31 -3.67 7.22
C ALA A 224 -23.52 -2.30 7.90
N LEU A 225 -24.68 -1.68 7.72
CA LEU A 225 -25.02 -0.38 8.33
C LEU A 225 -25.28 -0.46 9.85
N SER A 226 -25.60 -1.63 10.37
CA SER A 226 -25.67 -1.85 11.82
C SER A 226 -24.29 -1.90 12.45
N ALA A 227 -23.27 -2.40 11.72
CA ALA A 227 -21.87 -2.39 12.15
C ALA A 227 -21.24 -1.00 11.95
N ASN A 228 -21.46 -0.39 10.78
CA ASN A 228 -20.99 0.96 10.47
C ASN A 228 -22.12 1.81 9.84
N PRO A 229 -22.85 2.62 10.62
CA PRO A 229 -23.92 3.48 10.11
C PRO A 229 -23.48 4.53 9.09
N PHE A 230 -22.18 4.79 9.00
CA PHE A 230 -21.60 5.81 8.12
C PHE A 230 -20.96 5.22 6.85
N CYS A 231 -21.21 3.95 6.54
CA CYS A 231 -20.73 3.32 5.32
C CYS A 231 -21.45 3.88 4.10
N ALA A 232 -20.81 4.81 3.40
CA ALA A 232 -21.37 5.47 2.22
C ALA A 232 -21.73 4.46 1.11
N SER A 233 -20.88 3.48 0.85
CA SER A 233 -21.10 2.45 -0.17
C SER A 233 -22.33 1.57 0.13
N ALA A 234 -22.55 1.21 1.41
CA ALA A 234 -23.71 0.43 1.81
C ALA A 234 -25.01 1.26 1.72
N LEU A 235 -24.98 2.55 2.10
CA LEU A 235 -26.12 3.47 1.97
C LEU A 235 -26.50 3.65 0.50
N GLU A 236 -25.53 3.93 -0.37
CA GLU A 236 -25.76 4.11 -1.80
C GLU A 236 -26.41 2.88 -2.44
N GLN A 237 -25.89 1.70 -2.15
CA GLN A 237 -26.43 0.46 -2.70
C GLN A 237 -27.81 0.15 -2.13
N ARG A 238 -28.03 0.38 -0.82
CA ARG A 238 -29.34 0.14 -0.22
C ARG A 238 -30.38 1.10 -0.76
N ALA A 239 -30.10 2.37 -0.93
CA ALA A 239 -30.97 3.35 -1.55
C ALA A 239 -31.38 2.90 -2.96
N ARG A 240 -30.41 2.53 -3.80
CA ARG A 240 -30.67 2.00 -5.15
C ARG A 240 -31.59 0.78 -5.14
N LEU A 241 -31.37 -0.18 -4.23
CA LEU A 241 -32.20 -1.38 -4.13
C LEU A 241 -33.61 -1.09 -3.61
N LYS A 242 -33.78 -0.14 -2.66
CA LYS A 242 -35.07 0.32 -2.17
C LYS A 242 -35.90 0.98 -3.28
N HIS A 243 -35.27 1.82 -4.12
CA HIS A 243 -35.95 2.36 -5.32
C HIS A 243 -36.43 1.27 -6.23
N LEU A 244 -35.67 0.20 -6.49
CA LEU A 244 -36.10 -0.93 -7.31
C LEU A 244 -37.32 -1.66 -6.73
N LEU A 245 -37.46 -1.68 -5.39
CA LEU A 245 -38.62 -2.26 -4.72
C LEU A 245 -39.80 -1.29 -4.56
N GLY A 246 -39.66 -0.01 -4.93
CA GLY A 246 -40.68 1.04 -4.77
C GLY A 246 -40.77 1.61 -3.35
N ASP A 247 -39.78 1.38 -2.50
CA ASP A 247 -39.62 2.02 -1.20
C ASP A 247 -38.94 3.36 -1.35
N GLU A 248 -39.66 4.31 -1.95
CA GLU A 248 -39.10 5.65 -2.24
C GLU A 248 -38.71 6.40 -0.96
N GLN A 249 -39.49 6.30 0.11
CA GLN A 249 -39.21 6.98 1.37
C GLN A 249 -37.93 6.42 2.03
N GLY A 250 -37.78 5.12 2.05
CA GLY A 250 -36.58 4.49 2.60
C GLY A 250 -35.32 4.78 1.79
N ALA A 251 -35.46 4.94 0.47
CA ALA A 251 -34.36 5.32 -0.41
C ALA A 251 -33.95 6.80 -0.16
N GLU A 252 -34.91 7.72 -0.11
CA GLU A 252 -34.66 9.15 0.22
C GLU A 252 -34.00 9.33 1.59
N ASP A 253 -34.34 8.52 2.59
CA ASP A 253 -33.74 8.56 3.92
C ASP A 253 -32.25 8.16 3.85
N ASP A 254 -31.90 7.12 3.09
CA ASP A 254 -30.50 6.69 2.88
C ASP A 254 -29.72 7.74 2.07
N GLU A 255 -30.29 8.30 1.01
CA GLU A 255 -29.66 9.37 0.21
C GLU A 255 -29.39 10.63 1.03
N LYS A 256 -30.35 11.01 1.90
CA LYS A 256 -30.15 12.13 2.81
C LYS A 256 -29.00 11.89 3.77
N GLN A 257 -28.91 10.68 4.35
CA GLN A 257 -27.81 10.31 5.21
C GLN A 257 -26.48 10.33 4.44
N LEU A 258 -26.45 9.83 3.21
CA LEU A 258 -25.29 9.90 2.34
C LEU A 258 -24.84 11.35 2.06
N HIS A 259 -25.79 12.25 1.80
CA HIS A 259 -25.52 13.67 1.60
C HIS A 259 -24.97 14.37 2.85
N GLU A 260 -25.43 13.96 4.04
CA GLU A 260 -24.89 14.47 5.33
C GLU A 260 -23.44 14.00 5.57
N LEU A 261 -23.04 12.84 5.04
CA LEU A 261 -21.66 12.34 5.12
C LEU A 261 -20.69 13.03 4.17
N ALA A 262 -21.18 13.48 3.02
CA ALA A 262 -20.40 14.18 2.00
C ALA A 262 -21.05 15.56 1.73
N PRO A 263 -20.90 16.54 2.63
CA PRO A 263 -21.39 17.90 2.35
C PRO A 263 -20.72 18.45 1.09
N GLU A 264 -21.51 19.08 0.21
CA GLU A 264 -21.07 19.63 -1.09
C GLU A 264 -20.13 20.86 -0.96
N ASP A 265 -19.27 20.90 0.02
CA ASP A 265 -18.18 21.86 0.06
C ASP A 265 -16.98 21.27 -0.70
N GLY A 266 -16.88 21.68 -1.96
CA GLY A 266 -15.91 21.20 -2.95
C GLY A 266 -14.43 21.39 -2.56
N ASN A 267 -13.99 20.72 -1.50
CA ASN A 267 -12.58 20.72 -1.10
C ASN A 267 -12.19 19.51 -0.20
N ALA A 268 -12.79 18.36 -0.39
CA ALA A 268 -12.26 17.13 0.19
C ALA A 268 -11.92 16.16 -0.95
N ALA A 269 -10.68 16.22 -1.40
CA ALA A 269 -10.09 15.03 -2.01
C ALA A 269 -10.18 13.88 -0.97
N PRO A 270 -10.60 12.67 -1.35
CA PRO A 270 -10.62 11.56 -0.41
C PRO A 270 -9.24 11.42 0.22
N ASP A 271 -9.22 11.32 1.54
CA ASP A 271 -7.99 11.26 2.35
C ASP A 271 -7.30 9.90 2.15
N LYS A 272 -6.83 9.67 0.90
CA LYS A 272 -5.98 8.53 0.56
C LYS A 272 -4.66 8.54 1.37
N ALA A 273 -4.33 9.68 2.01
CA ALA A 273 -3.09 9.85 2.74
C ALA A 273 -3.08 9.09 4.10
N GLU A 274 -4.21 9.03 4.81
CA GLU A 274 -4.28 8.28 6.08
C GLU A 274 -4.26 6.76 5.85
N ASP A 275 -4.92 6.26 4.83
CA ASP A 275 -4.89 4.83 4.46
C ASP A 275 -3.50 4.40 3.96
N ILE A 276 -2.76 5.32 3.32
CA ILE A 276 -1.39 5.11 2.84
C ILE A 276 -0.40 5.07 4.02
N ALA A 277 -0.53 5.98 4.98
CA ALA A 277 0.33 6.03 6.16
C ALA A 277 0.15 4.77 7.03
N ASP A 278 -1.09 4.32 7.26
CA ASP A 278 -1.39 3.13 8.05
C ASP A 278 -0.96 1.83 7.35
N THR A 279 -1.13 1.73 6.02
CA THR A 279 -0.69 0.55 5.24
C THR A 279 0.83 0.47 5.14
N THR A 280 1.52 1.60 4.97
CA THR A 280 2.99 1.64 4.95
C THR A 280 3.58 1.44 6.34
N GLU A 281 2.96 1.97 7.40
CA GLU A 281 3.41 1.76 8.78
C GLU A 281 3.23 0.30 9.24
N LYS A 282 2.10 -0.33 8.89
CA LYS A 282 1.86 -1.77 9.16
C LYS A 282 2.81 -2.66 8.35
N ALA A 283 3.05 -2.33 7.08
CA ALA A 283 4.01 -3.05 6.25
C ALA A 283 5.45 -2.88 6.80
N TYR A 284 5.79 -1.71 7.30
CA TYR A 284 7.11 -1.42 7.87
C TYR A 284 7.35 -2.12 9.21
N LYS A 285 6.36 -2.15 10.11
CA LYS A 285 6.43 -2.89 11.39
C LYS A 285 6.61 -4.40 11.19
N ASN A 286 6.07 -4.96 10.10
CA ASN A 286 6.23 -6.37 9.78
C ASN A 286 7.58 -6.72 9.12
N ILE A 287 8.33 -5.74 8.64
CA ILE A 287 9.59 -5.94 7.90
C ILE A 287 10.82 -5.57 8.73
N ASN A 288 10.67 -4.75 9.76
CA ASN A 288 11.79 -4.30 10.60
C ASN A 288 11.74 -4.97 11.99
N PRO A 289 12.56 -6.01 12.26
CA PRO A 289 12.63 -6.68 13.56
C PRO A 289 13.20 -5.82 14.69
N PHE A 290 13.58 -4.57 14.40
CA PHE A 290 14.15 -3.59 15.36
C PHE A 290 13.29 -2.33 15.54
N ALA A 291 12.02 -2.32 15.02
CA ALA A 291 11.06 -1.23 15.23
C ALA A 291 10.20 -1.48 16.49
#